data_ed97be06f66d4e01b3b6e1231b950e7e
#
_entry.id   ed97be06f66d4e01b3b6e1231b950e7e
#
_cell.length_a   1.000
_cell.length_b   1.000
_cell.length_c   1.000
_cell.angle_alpha   90.00
_cell.angle_beta   90.00
_cell.angle_gamma   90.00
#
_symmetry.space_group_name_H-M   'P 1'
#
loop_
_entity.id
_entity.type
_entity.pdbx_description
1 polymer ?
#
loop_
_entity_poly.entity_id
_entity_poly.type
_entity_poly.pdbx_seq_one_letter_code
_entity_poly.pdbx_strand_id
1 'polypeptide(L)'
;MIAKICGFTLVGLNGVPILVEVDINNGLPAFDMVGLADTAVKESKERVRSALKNSGRQVPPRKITANLAPADIKKEGSALDLPIAIGVLIASGQLECSPDGIVFIGELSLDGSLRRVNGVLPIIISALGEGYKKFIIPEGNGREASFVDGAEVIAAKNLKDVIDHLSGLKELQPVQKHDFTSTECKNIYDSDLSLVKGQSVAKRALEVAVSGGHNLLFVGAPGTGKTMLAKCIPTIMPDMTFSEALETTKIHSVAGVLKDSDGIIYTRPFRSPHHTATTVSLTGGGTHVRPGEISLAHNGVLFLDEMPEYSRASLEALRQPLEDGCITVTRAMGSINYPANFMLCGSMNPCPCGNYGSSERVCTCSPAQIAKYKAKLSGPLLDRIDIQVEVDEVKYAELTDNSKAETSETVRERVNRTRQIQKERFIDDGILTNSDMGAKHLEKYCKLSNECELILKNAYESLHLSPRARGRIIKVARTIADMAVSENICPEHILEAISYRHS
;
A
#
# COMPACT_ATOMS: atom_id res chain seq x y z
N MET A 1 -31.17 30.87 12.45
CA MET A 1 -29.80 30.90 13.03
C MET A 1 -28.95 29.97 12.17
N ILE A 2 -27.80 30.47 11.69
CA ILE A 2 -26.89 29.65 10.87
C ILE A 2 -25.92 28.95 11.79
N ALA A 3 -25.85 27.61 11.70
CA ALA A 3 -24.81 26.82 12.37
C ALA A 3 -23.69 26.52 11.39
N LYS A 4 -22.44 26.57 11.86
CA LYS A 4 -21.23 26.27 11.08
C LYS A 4 -20.45 25.14 11.75
N ILE A 5 -20.30 24.02 11.06
CA ILE A 5 -19.67 22.82 11.60
C ILE A 5 -18.51 22.41 10.67
N CYS A 6 -17.39 22.07 11.26
CA CYS A 6 -16.25 21.58 10.49
C CYS A 6 -16.37 20.07 10.28
N GLY A 7 -16.40 19.65 9.02
CA GLY A 7 -16.19 18.28 8.57
C GLY A 7 -15.03 18.20 7.61
N PHE A 8 -14.71 17.02 7.14
CA PHE A 8 -13.65 16.77 6.16
C PHE A 8 -14.13 15.80 5.08
N THR A 9 -13.58 15.95 3.89
CA THR A 9 -13.69 14.96 2.80
C THR A 9 -12.30 14.54 2.34
N LEU A 10 -12.21 13.44 1.58
CA LEU A 10 -10.95 12.96 1.02
C LEU A 10 -10.78 13.41 -0.42
N VAL A 11 -9.58 13.85 -0.76
CA VAL A 11 -9.10 14.02 -2.14
C VAL A 11 -7.80 13.24 -2.27
N GLY A 12 -7.88 12.04 -2.85
CA GLY A 12 -6.77 11.08 -2.83
C GLY A 12 -6.45 10.60 -1.42
N LEU A 13 -5.24 10.85 -0.93
CA LEU A 13 -4.80 10.53 0.43
C LEU A 13 -4.85 11.73 1.39
N ASN A 14 -5.38 12.86 0.96
CA ASN A 14 -5.42 14.07 1.77
C ASN A 14 -6.84 14.38 2.24
N GLY A 15 -6.97 14.74 3.50
CA GLY A 15 -8.21 15.32 4.03
C GLY A 15 -8.31 16.79 3.63
N VAL A 16 -9.49 17.21 3.20
CA VAL A 16 -9.78 18.61 2.87
C VAL A 16 -10.92 19.10 3.75
N PRO A 17 -10.80 20.28 4.40
CA PRO A 17 -11.84 20.81 5.27
C PRO A 17 -13.09 21.16 4.49
N ILE A 18 -14.24 20.81 5.05
CA ILE A 18 -15.57 21.15 4.55
C ILE A 18 -16.32 21.90 5.65
N LEU A 19 -16.67 23.14 5.36
CA LEU A 19 -17.56 23.90 6.24
C LEU A 19 -19.00 23.54 5.92
N VAL A 20 -19.66 22.87 6.85
CA VAL A 20 -21.07 22.53 6.79
C VAL A 20 -21.88 23.68 7.42
N GLU A 21 -22.56 24.45 6.59
CA GLU A 21 -23.41 25.55 7.03
C GLU A 21 -24.88 25.11 6.97
N VAL A 22 -25.55 25.07 8.13
CA VAL A 22 -26.95 24.69 8.19
C VAL A 22 -27.81 25.90 8.57
N ASP A 23 -28.80 26.20 7.74
CA ASP A 23 -29.74 27.27 7.96
C ASP A 23 -31.18 26.71 7.97
N ILE A 24 -31.98 27.19 8.91
CA ILE A 24 -33.39 26.79 9.09
C ILE A 24 -34.27 28.01 8.94
N ASN A 25 -35.06 28.03 7.86
CA ASN A 25 -35.93 29.12 7.49
C ASN A 25 -37.39 28.73 7.56
N ASN A 26 -38.27 29.73 7.71
CA ASN A 26 -39.73 29.52 7.61
C ASN A 26 -40.08 29.14 6.15
N GLY A 27 -40.84 28.09 5.97
CA GLY A 27 -41.29 27.60 4.67
C GLY A 27 -41.88 26.20 4.76
N LEU A 28 -42.26 25.66 3.60
CA LEU A 28 -42.69 24.26 3.51
C LEU A 28 -41.54 23.34 3.94
N PRO A 29 -41.85 22.27 4.72
CA PRO A 29 -40.82 21.32 5.17
C PRO A 29 -40.06 20.74 3.99
N ALA A 30 -38.77 21.07 3.91
CA ALA A 30 -37.85 20.57 2.90
C ALA A 30 -36.43 20.38 3.52
N PHE A 31 -35.62 19.51 2.92
CA PHE A 31 -34.21 19.38 3.28
C PHE A 31 -33.37 19.44 2.00
N ASP A 32 -32.77 20.57 1.77
CA ASP A 32 -31.99 20.86 0.58
C ASP A 32 -30.46 20.76 0.89
N MET A 33 -29.73 20.11 0.01
CA MET A 33 -28.26 19.97 0.08
C MET A 33 -27.64 20.74 -1.08
N VAL A 34 -26.68 21.64 -0.78
CA VAL A 34 -25.98 22.49 -1.76
C VAL A 34 -24.46 22.26 -1.65
N GLY A 35 -23.69 22.40 -2.76
CA GLY A 35 -22.22 22.35 -2.75
C GLY A 35 -21.62 21.07 -3.35
N LEU A 36 -21.93 20.74 -4.61
CA LEU A 36 -21.38 19.59 -5.35
C LEU A 36 -21.38 18.24 -4.60
N ALA A 37 -22.47 17.99 -3.88
CA ALA A 37 -22.70 16.72 -3.19
C ALA A 37 -22.95 15.59 -4.20
N ASP A 38 -22.31 14.43 -4.00
CA ASP A 38 -22.59 13.20 -4.75
C ASP A 38 -23.95 12.60 -4.31
N THR A 39 -24.30 11.45 -4.89
CA THR A 39 -25.56 10.76 -4.54
C THR A 39 -25.57 10.33 -3.06
N ALA A 40 -24.44 9.80 -2.54
CA ALA A 40 -24.33 9.32 -1.17
C ALA A 40 -24.51 10.47 -0.16
N VAL A 41 -23.92 11.64 -0.44
CA VAL A 41 -24.11 12.86 0.38
C VAL A 41 -25.56 13.38 0.27
N LYS A 42 -26.18 13.32 -0.91
CA LYS A 42 -27.59 13.72 -1.07
C LYS A 42 -28.53 12.81 -0.29
N GLU A 43 -28.22 11.52 -0.17
CA GLU A 43 -28.97 10.56 0.65
C GLU A 43 -28.80 10.78 2.15
N SER A 44 -27.77 11.51 2.60
CA SER A 44 -27.54 11.86 4.01
C SER A 44 -28.76 12.47 4.67
N LYS A 45 -29.58 13.25 3.93
CA LYS A 45 -30.80 13.86 4.46
C LYS A 45 -31.75 12.85 5.10
N GLU A 46 -31.93 11.67 4.50
CA GLU A 46 -32.81 10.64 5.02
C GLU A 46 -32.21 9.92 6.22
N ARG A 47 -30.88 9.65 6.17
CA ARG A 47 -30.14 9.08 7.32
C ARG A 47 -30.15 10.03 8.51
N VAL A 48 -29.85 11.31 8.30
CA VAL A 48 -29.85 12.35 9.34
C VAL A 48 -31.22 12.51 9.95
N ARG A 49 -32.31 12.58 9.15
CA ARG A 49 -33.67 12.66 9.65
C ARG A 49 -34.03 11.49 10.57
N SER A 50 -33.75 10.27 10.12
CA SER A 50 -34.07 9.06 10.88
C SER A 50 -33.23 8.98 12.16
N ALA A 51 -31.93 9.25 12.06
CA ALA A 51 -31.02 9.25 13.19
C ALA A 51 -31.40 10.27 14.27
N LEU A 52 -31.73 11.49 13.88
CA LEU A 52 -32.24 12.52 14.83
C LEU A 52 -33.49 12.04 15.58
N LYS A 53 -34.45 11.50 14.84
CA LYS A 53 -35.71 10.99 15.45
C LYS A 53 -35.43 9.84 16.41
N ASN A 54 -34.59 8.87 16.01
CA ASN A 54 -34.28 7.72 16.83
C ASN A 54 -33.34 8.05 18.00
N SER A 55 -32.65 9.19 17.95
CA SER A 55 -31.88 9.75 19.08
C SER A 55 -32.70 10.64 20.02
N GLY A 56 -34.02 10.65 19.89
CA GLY A 56 -34.94 11.42 20.74
C GLY A 56 -34.99 12.93 20.43
N ARG A 57 -34.57 13.34 19.23
CA ARG A 57 -34.57 14.73 18.77
C ARG A 57 -35.60 14.93 17.66
N GLN A 58 -36.08 16.19 17.51
CA GLN A 58 -37.06 16.51 16.50
C GLN A 58 -36.42 17.07 15.24
N VAL A 59 -36.91 16.63 14.08
CA VAL A 59 -36.57 17.30 12.82
C VAL A 59 -37.49 18.49 12.67
N PRO A 60 -36.97 19.74 12.57
CA PRO A 60 -37.79 20.93 12.45
C PRO A 60 -38.73 20.83 11.24
N PRO A 61 -40.07 21.10 11.41
CA PRO A 61 -41.05 21.12 10.31
C PRO A 61 -40.91 22.41 9.49
N ARG A 62 -39.72 22.77 9.09
CA ARG A 62 -39.29 23.97 8.37
C ARG A 62 -38.40 23.64 7.21
N LYS A 63 -38.03 24.62 6.38
CA LYS A 63 -37.05 24.45 5.32
C LYS A 63 -35.66 24.44 5.92
N ILE A 64 -34.94 23.30 5.80
CA ILE A 64 -33.54 23.10 6.19
C ILE A 64 -32.70 23.18 4.93
N THR A 65 -31.66 24.00 4.93
CA THR A 65 -30.67 24.08 3.87
C THR A 65 -29.31 23.79 4.45
N ALA A 66 -28.63 22.74 3.96
CA ALA A 66 -27.23 22.41 4.30
C ALA A 66 -26.32 22.74 3.11
N ASN A 67 -25.48 23.74 3.29
CA ASN A 67 -24.46 24.13 2.29
C ASN A 67 -23.10 23.56 2.68
N LEU A 68 -22.44 22.89 1.73
CA LEU A 68 -21.15 22.25 1.93
C LEU A 68 -20.08 23.07 1.18
N ALA A 69 -19.39 23.94 1.88
CA ALA A 69 -18.35 24.80 1.31
C ALA A 69 -16.94 24.17 1.44
N PRO A 70 -16.04 24.40 0.49
CA PRO A 70 -16.16 25.18 -0.74
C PRO A 70 -16.92 24.44 -1.86
N ALA A 71 -17.51 25.17 -2.80
CA ALA A 71 -18.36 24.59 -3.85
C ALA A 71 -17.60 23.93 -5.01
N ASP A 72 -16.30 24.18 -5.16
CA ASP A 72 -15.43 23.66 -6.22
C ASP A 72 -14.94 22.23 -5.95
N ILE A 73 -15.01 21.78 -4.70
CA ILE A 73 -14.62 20.42 -4.30
C ILE A 73 -15.84 19.51 -4.31
N LYS A 74 -15.74 18.37 -4.99
CA LYS A 74 -16.79 17.33 -4.93
C LYS A 74 -16.72 16.62 -3.59
N LYS A 75 -17.86 16.54 -2.89
CA LYS A 75 -18.01 15.81 -1.63
C LYS A 75 -18.52 14.42 -1.93
N GLU A 76 -17.76 13.42 -1.49
CA GLU A 76 -18.06 12.01 -1.73
C GLU A 76 -18.21 11.25 -0.42
N GLY A 77 -19.09 10.24 -0.44
CA GLY A 77 -19.30 9.34 0.69
C GLY A 77 -20.21 9.90 1.78
N SER A 78 -20.20 9.24 2.92
CA SER A 78 -21.13 9.45 4.04
C SER A 78 -20.51 10.09 5.28
N ALA A 79 -19.22 10.46 5.20
CA ALA A 79 -18.47 11.02 6.34
C ALA A 79 -19.06 12.33 6.91
N LEU A 80 -19.88 13.02 6.12
CA LEU A 80 -20.48 14.30 6.46
C LEU A 80 -21.86 14.17 7.15
N ASP A 81 -22.38 12.96 7.37
CA ASP A 81 -23.69 12.77 8.02
C ASP A 81 -23.68 13.35 9.44
N LEU A 82 -22.63 13.07 10.21
CA LEU A 82 -22.51 13.57 11.59
C LEU A 82 -22.44 15.10 11.66
N PRO A 83 -21.56 15.82 10.92
CA PRO A 83 -21.52 17.27 10.98
C PRO A 83 -22.83 17.91 10.48
N ILE A 84 -23.54 17.32 9.52
CA ILE A 84 -24.86 17.79 9.09
C ILE A 84 -25.86 17.65 10.23
N ALA A 85 -25.92 16.51 10.93
CA ALA A 85 -26.83 16.28 12.04
C ALA A 85 -26.61 17.25 13.19
N ILE A 86 -25.34 17.47 13.58
CA ILE A 86 -24.96 18.44 14.62
C ILE A 86 -25.35 19.87 14.18
N GLY A 87 -25.14 20.23 12.93
CA GLY A 87 -25.55 21.51 12.37
C GLY A 87 -27.08 21.74 12.45
N VAL A 88 -27.89 20.72 12.15
CA VAL A 88 -29.36 20.80 12.29
C VAL A 88 -29.76 20.98 13.75
N LEU A 89 -29.14 20.29 14.69
CA LEU A 89 -29.43 20.41 16.13
C LEU A 89 -29.09 21.80 16.66
N ILE A 90 -27.97 22.38 16.31
CA ILE A 90 -27.55 23.71 16.73
C ILE A 90 -28.47 24.78 16.07
N ALA A 91 -28.68 24.69 14.75
CA ALA A 91 -29.50 25.64 14.03
C ALA A 91 -30.97 25.65 14.50
N SER A 92 -31.47 24.52 15.04
CA SER A 92 -32.81 24.39 15.61
C SER A 92 -32.91 24.75 17.10
N GLY A 93 -31.78 25.06 17.76
CA GLY A 93 -31.75 25.35 19.20
C GLY A 93 -31.93 24.13 20.10
N GLN A 94 -31.78 22.90 19.57
CA GLN A 94 -31.89 21.66 20.33
C GLN A 94 -30.58 21.23 20.98
N LEU A 95 -29.48 21.85 20.57
CA LEU A 95 -28.12 21.65 21.11
C LEU A 95 -27.45 23.02 21.27
N GLU A 96 -27.16 23.39 22.50
CA GLU A 96 -26.39 24.60 22.83
C GLU A 96 -24.96 24.23 23.12
N CYS A 97 -24.07 24.41 22.14
CA CYS A 97 -22.64 24.20 22.26
C CYS A 97 -21.86 25.06 21.25
N SER A 98 -20.56 25.33 21.50
CA SER A 98 -19.64 25.90 20.51
C SER A 98 -18.88 24.75 19.84
N PRO A 99 -19.15 24.49 18.55
CA PRO A 99 -18.43 23.45 17.81
C PRO A 99 -17.08 23.92 17.28
N ASP A 100 -16.63 25.12 17.62
CA ASP A 100 -15.41 25.73 17.08
C ASP A 100 -14.17 24.92 17.42
N GLY A 101 -13.34 24.66 16.41
CA GLY A 101 -12.10 23.89 16.55
C GLY A 101 -12.31 22.37 16.68
N ILE A 102 -13.55 21.87 16.60
CA ILE A 102 -13.86 20.44 16.60
C ILE A 102 -14.17 19.98 15.18
N VAL A 103 -13.53 18.90 14.76
CA VAL A 103 -13.79 18.21 13.48
C VAL A 103 -14.74 17.05 13.74
N PHE A 104 -15.84 16.99 12.99
CA PHE A 104 -16.84 15.93 13.06
C PHE A 104 -16.76 15.06 11.82
N ILE A 105 -16.63 13.75 12.02
CA ILE A 105 -16.59 12.75 10.96
C ILE A 105 -17.44 11.56 11.36
N GLY A 106 -18.35 11.11 10.49
CA GLY A 106 -19.12 9.90 10.79
C GLY A 106 -20.30 9.69 9.84
N GLU A 107 -20.53 8.43 9.50
CA GLU A 107 -21.74 7.98 8.83
C GLU A 107 -22.81 7.64 9.86
N LEU A 108 -24.04 8.10 9.65
CA LEU A 108 -25.17 7.78 10.50
C LEU A 108 -26.00 6.62 9.91
N SER A 109 -26.29 5.64 10.73
CA SER A 109 -27.33 4.66 10.47
C SER A 109 -28.71 5.24 10.79
N LEU A 110 -29.77 4.65 10.26
CA LEU A 110 -31.13 5.08 10.50
C LEU A 110 -31.53 5.03 11.99
N ASP A 111 -30.96 4.13 12.77
CA ASP A 111 -31.15 3.97 14.21
C ASP A 111 -30.38 4.98 15.07
N GLY A 112 -29.54 5.82 14.42
CA GLY A 112 -28.67 6.79 15.08
C GLY A 112 -27.30 6.26 15.50
N SER A 113 -26.94 5.01 15.19
CA SER A 113 -25.59 4.50 15.39
C SER A 113 -24.59 5.14 14.42
N LEU A 114 -23.33 5.31 14.86
CA LEU A 114 -22.22 5.81 14.04
C LEU A 114 -21.48 4.63 13.44
N ARG A 115 -21.42 4.58 12.12
CA ARG A 115 -20.67 3.59 11.36
C ARG A 115 -19.28 4.08 11.03
N ARG A 116 -18.34 3.14 10.97
CA ARG A 116 -16.98 3.37 10.50
C ARG A 116 -16.97 4.05 9.12
N VAL A 117 -16.04 5.00 8.95
CA VAL A 117 -15.80 5.72 7.70
C VAL A 117 -14.40 5.41 7.20
N ASN A 118 -14.24 5.26 5.88
CA ASN A 118 -12.93 5.06 5.28
C ASN A 118 -12.12 6.35 5.26
N GLY A 119 -10.80 6.24 5.51
CA GLY A 119 -9.89 7.36 5.39
C GLY A 119 -9.92 8.34 6.57
N VAL A 120 -10.36 7.93 7.74
CA VAL A 120 -10.32 8.78 8.95
C VAL A 120 -8.89 9.12 9.33
N LEU A 121 -7.96 8.16 9.26
CA LEU A 121 -6.55 8.39 9.57
C LEU A 121 -5.92 9.52 8.73
N PRO A 122 -5.96 9.50 7.38
CA PRO A 122 -5.45 10.61 6.58
C PRO A 122 -6.19 11.93 6.82
N ILE A 123 -7.49 11.89 7.12
CA ILE A 123 -8.25 13.09 7.48
C ILE A 123 -7.70 13.72 8.75
N ILE A 124 -7.50 12.95 9.83
CA ILE A 124 -6.97 13.46 11.10
C ILE A 124 -5.58 14.08 10.89
N ILE A 125 -4.70 13.41 10.15
CA ILE A 125 -3.36 13.91 9.88
C ILE A 125 -3.39 15.22 9.10
N SER A 126 -4.23 15.32 8.07
CA SER A 126 -4.40 16.56 7.29
C SER A 126 -4.97 17.68 8.15
N ALA A 127 -5.98 17.39 8.96
CA ALA A 127 -6.62 18.36 9.83
C ALA A 127 -5.69 18.90 10.93
N LEU A 128 -4.79 18.06 11.46
CA LEU A 128 -3.72 18.50 12.36
C LEU A 128 -2.77 19.50 11.68
N GLY A 129 -2.43 19.26 10.42
CA GLY A 129 -1.65 20.20 9.60
C GLY A 129 -2.32 21.56 9.41
N GLU A 130 -3.67 21.59 9.40
CA GLU A 130 -4.52 22.79 9.33
C GLU A 130 -4.73 23.45 10.72
N GLY A 131 -4.20 22.86 11.80
CA GLY A 131 -4.29 23.39 13.17
C GLY A 131 -5.47 22.87 14.01
N TYR A 132 -6.30 21.99 13.49
CA TYR A 132 -7.36 21.33 14.27
C TYR A 132 -6.77 20.27 15.19
N LYS A 133 -7.23 20.22 16.44
CA LYS A 133 -6.72 19.25 17.45
C LYS A 133 -7.79 18.34 18.02
N LYS A 134 -9.07 18.70 17.91
CA LYS A 134 -10.19 17.96 18.50
C LYS A 134 -11.02 17.28 17.43
N PHE A 135 -11.31 16.00 17.63
CA PHE A 135 -12.00 15.17 16.65
C PHE A 135 -13.10 14.35 17.33
N ILE A 136 -14.28 14.29 16.71
CA ILE A 136 -15.35 13.36 17.08
C ILE A 136 -15.57 12.43 15.90
N ILE A 137 -15.33 11.13 16.12
CA ILE A 137 -15.33 10.09 15.10
C ILE A 137 -16.13 8.86 15.55
N PRO A 138 -16.50 7.94 14.64
CA PRO A 138 -17.09 6.66 15.02
C PRO A 138 -16.13 5.79 15.84
N GLU A 139 -16.70 5.02 16.80
CA GLU A 139 -15.91 4.09 17.64
C GLU A 139 -15.06 3.11 16.80
N GLY A 140 -15.62 2.61 15.68
CA GLY A 140 -14.90 1.70 14.77
C GLY A 140 -13.65 2.29 14.12
N ASN A 141 -13.43 3.62 14.18
CA ASN A 141 -12.23 4.30 13.71
C ASN A 141 -11.26 4.66 14.85
N GLY A 142 -11.65 4.43 16.10
CA GLY A 142 -10.87 4.86 17.28
C GLY A 142 -9.46 4.25 17.29
N ARG A 143 -9.33 2.98 16.90
CA ARG A 143 -8.03 2.28 16.92
C ARG A 143 -7.04 2.83 15.89
N GLU A 144 -7.46 3.16 14.66
CA GLU A 144 -6.56 3.79 13.68
C GLU A 144 -6.17 5.22 14.09
N ALA A 145 -7.06 5.93 14.78
CA ALA A 145 -6.82 7.29 15.26
C ALA A 145 -5.89 7.34 16.48
N SER A 146 -5.79 6.26 17.27
CA SER A 146 -4.99 6.20 18.49
C SER A 146 -3.48 6.34 18.26
N PHE A 147 -3.00 6.11 17.03
CA PHE A 147 -1.60 6.23 16.64
C PHE A 147 -1.20 7.63 16.18
N VAL A 148 -2.13 8.60 16.14
CA VAL A 148 -1.85 9.95 15.68
C VAL A 148 -1.51 10.87 16.84
N ASP A 149 -0.27 11.33 16.87
CA ASP A 149 0.17 12.28 17.88
C ASP A 149 -0.42 13.67 17.67
N GLY A 150 -0.72 14.37 18.79
CA GLY A 150 -1.27 15.73 18.79
C GLY A 150 -2.77 15.82 18.59
N ALA A 151 -3.47 14.71 18.32
CA ALA A 151 -4.92 14.65 18.18
C ALA A 151 -5.60 14.27 19.52
N GLU A 152 -6.63 15.04 19.90
CA GLU A 152 -7.59 14.70 20.95
C GLU A 152 -8.81 14.09 20.26
N VAL A 153 -8.96 12.77 20.31
CA VAL A 153 -9.96 12.03 19.56
C VAL A 153 -11.01 11.46 20.49
N ILE A 154 -12.26 11.82 20.28
CA ILE A 154 -13.43 11.25 20.95
C ILE A 154 -14.07 10.25 20.00
N ALA A 155 -14.14 8.99 20.41
CA ALA A 155 -14.80 7.91 19.66
C ALA A 155 -16.20 7.67 20.22
N ALA A 156 -17.23 7.83 19.37
CA ALA A 156 -18.64 7.72 19.78
C ALA A 156 -19.33 6.55 19.07
N LYS A 157 -20.26 5.88 19.78
CA LYS A 157 -21.05 4.76 19.24
C LYS A 157 -22.25 5.20 18.43
N ASN A 158 -22.85 6.31 18.84
CA ASN A 158 -24.10 6.79 18.27
C ASN A 158 -24.22 8.32 18.41
N LEU A 159 -25.19 8.91 17.69
CA LEU A 159 -25.45 10.34 17.71
C LEU A 159 -25.83 10.84 19.11
N LYS A 160 -26.55 10.04 19.91
CA LYS A 160 -26.96 10.40 21.27
C LYS A 160 -25.72 10.58 22.18
N ASP A 161 -24.74 9.69 22.12
CA ASP A 161 -23.50 9.84 22.90
C ASP A 161 -22.76 11.14 22.54
N VAL A 162 -22.76 11.54 21.24
CA VAL A 162 -22.18 12.82 20.81
C VAL A 162 -22.95 14.01 21.37
N ILE A 163 -24.29 13.97 21.31
CA ILE A 163 -25.16 15.03 21.87
C ILE A 163 -24.94 15.17 23.38
N ASP A 164 -24.94 14.06 24.11
CA ASP A 164 -24.77 14.04 25.55
C ASP A 164 -23.38 14.57 25.95
N HIS A 165 -22.34 14.24 25.19
CA HIS A 165 -20.98 14.77 25.37
C HIS A 165 -20.90 16.28 25.15
N LEU A 166 -21.45 16.76 24.01
CA LEU A 166 -21.43 18.19 23.67
C LEU A 166 -22.30 19.05 24.60
N SER A 167 -23.35 18.46 25.17
CA SER A 167 -24.23 19.12 26.17
C SER A 167 -23.67 19.05 27.60
N GLY A 168 -22.53 18.37 27.83
CA GLY A 168 -21.97 18.20 29.16
C GLY A 168 -22.74 17.22 30.07
N LEU A 169 -23.70 16.46 29.53
CA LEU A 169 -24.49 15.49 30.28
C LEU A 169 -23.71 14.19 30.55
N LYS A 170 -22.86 13.80 29.60
CA LYS A 170 -22.01 12.60 29.69
C LYS A 170 -20.69 12.86 28.97
N GLU A 171 -19.62 12.98 29.72
CA GLU A 171 -18.31 13.18 29.12
C GLU A 171 -17.76 11.86 28.58
N LEU A 172 -17.46 11.81 27.28
CA LEU A 172 -16.76 10.71 26.64
C LEU A 172 -15.26 10.91 26.84
N GLN A 173 -14.55 9.83 27.19
CA GLN A 173 -13.11 9.89 27.34
C GLN A 173 -12.42 9.88 25.98
N PRO A 174 -11.33 10.64 25.82
CA PRO A 174 -10.49 10.56 24.65
C PRO A 174 -9.93 9.15 24.44
N VAL A 175 -9.76 8.75 23.16
CA VAL A 175 -9.14 7.51 22.80
C VAL A 175 -7.72 7.46 23.37
N GLN A 176 -7.40 6.37 24.07
CA GLN A 176 -6.05 6.17 24.61
C GLN A 176 -5.05 6.02 23.47
N LYS A 177 -3.94 6.71 23.58
CA LYS A 177 -2.85 6.60 22.61
C LYS A 177 -2.19 5.23 22.71
N HIS A 178 -1.84 4.68 21.55
CA HIS A 178 -1.05 3.48 21.43
C HIS A 178 0.31 3.84 20.82
N ASP A 179 1.37 3.39 21.47
CA ASP A 179 2.72 3.51 20.93
C ASP A 179 2.96 2.43 19.88
N PHE A 180 3.61 2.82 18.79
CA PHE A 180 4.05 1.86 17.78
C PHE A 180 5.23 1.04 18.32
N THR A 181 4.99 -0.22 18.65
CA THR A 181 6.04 -1.14 19.07
C THR A 181 6.26 -2.19 17.99
N SER A 182 7.48 -2.27 17.47
CA SER A 182 7.88 -3.30 16.49
C SER A 182 7.76 -4.74 17.04
N THR A 183 7.58 -4.87 18.34
CA THR A 183 7.41 -6.17 19.03
C THR A 183 6.08 -6.84 18.72
N GLU A 184 5.05 -6.08 18.32
CA GLU A 184 3.74 -6.61 17.91
C GLU A 184 3.79 -7.33 16.55
N CYS A 185 4.87 -7.15 15.78
CA CYS A 185 5.09 -7.82 14.49
C CYS A 185 5.51 -9.30 14.60
N LYS A 186 5.82 -9.81 15.78
CA LYS A 186 6.31 -11.18 15.95
C LYS A 186 5.18 -12.19 15.76
N ASN A 187 5.33 -13.07 14.74
CA ASN A 187 4.51 -14.25 14.45
C ASN A 187 3.18 -14.05 13.68
N ILE A 188 3.08 -13.05 12.81
CA ILE A 188 1.84 -12.83 12.00
C ILE A 188 1.89 -13.54 10.63
N TYR A 189 3.02 -14.15 10.26
CA TYR A 189 3.18 -14.80 8.96
C TYR A 189 2.95 -16.31 9.05
N ASP A 190 2.07 -16.84 8.20
CA ASP A 190 1.80 -18.29 8.08
C ASP A 190 2.89 -19.02 7.27
N SER A 191 3.87 -18.30 6.72
CA SER A 191 4.94 -18.83 5.86
C SER A 191 6.29 -18.63 6.52
N ASP A 192 7.21 -19.60 6.34
CA ASP A 192 8.60 -19.51 6.78
C ASP A 192 9.52 -20.20 5.76
N LEU A 193 10.74 -19.66 5.55
CA LEU A 193 11.72 -20.23 4.61
C LEU A 193 12.16 -21.65 4.97
N SER A 194 12.08 -22.05 6.24
CA SER A 194 12.36 -23.41 6.69
C SER A 194 11.38 -24.45 6.12
N LEU A 195 10.15 -24.00 5.76
CA LEU A 195 9.14 -24.85 5.14
C LEU A 195 9.43 -25.14 3.66
N VAL A 196 10.24 -24.31 3.01
CA VAL A 196 10.67 -24.52 1.62
C VAL A 196 11.83 -25.50 1.58
N LYS A 197 11.61 -26.68 1.04
CA LYS A 197 12.64 -27.71 0.91
C LYS A 197 13.49 -27.50 -0.34
N GLY A 198 14.78 -27.80 -0.26
CA GLY A 198 15.73 -27.57 -1.35
C GLY A 198 15.84 -26.09 -1.77
N GLN A 199 15.90 -25.83 -3.08
CA GLN A 199 15.82 -24.48 -3.70
C GLN A 199 16.92 -23.51 -3.22
N SER A 200 18.14 -23.97 -2.98
CA SER A 200 19.23 -23.16 -2.42
C SER A 200 19.54 -21.91 -3.26
N VAL A 201 19.56 -22.05 -4.59
CA VAL A 201 19.81 -20.93 -5.52
C VAL A 201 18.68 -19.90 -5.47
N ALA A 202 17.42 -20.37 -5.49
CA ALA A 202 16.27 -19.49 -5.44
C ALA A 202 16.15 -18.77 -4.06
N LYS A 203 16.47 -19.45 -2.96
CA LYS A 203 16.54 -18.85 -1.62
C LYS A 203 17.64 -17.78 -1.54
N ARG A 204 18.80 -18.05 -2.10
CA ARG A 204 19.91 -17.09 -2.17
C ARG A 204 19.54 -15.87 -3.00
N ALA A 205 18.96 -16.07 -4.19
CA ALA A 205 18.46 -14.98 -5.03
C ALA A 205 17.39 -14.13 -4.31
N LEU A 206 16.51 -14.79 -3.57
CA LEU A 206 15.48 -14.13 -2.76
C LEU A 206 16.10 -13.27 -1.64
N GLU A 207 17.11 -13.79 -0.92
CA GLU A 207 17.84 -13.05 0.10
C GLU A 207 18.55 -11.82 -0.48
N VAL A 208 19.22 -11.96 -1.64
CA VAL A 208 19.85 -10.85 -2.36
C VAL A 208 18.81 -9.81 -2.79
N ALA A 209 17.70 -10.29 -3.37
CA ALA A 209 16.63 -9.42 -3.84
C ALA A 209 16.04 -8.55 -2.70
N VAL A 210 15.72 -9.17 -1.57
CA VAL A 210 15.17 -8.47 -0.40
C VAL A 210 16.22 -7.55 0.23
N SER A 211 17.48 -7.97 0.30
CA SER A 211 18.57 -7.16 0.86
C SER A 211 18.80 -5.87 0.09
N GLY A 212 18.69 -5.90 -1.25
CA GLY A 212 18.92 -4.73 -2.11
C GLY A 212 17.65 -4.01 -2.56
N GLY A 213 16.45 -4.53 -2.29
CA GLY A 213 15.19 -4.01 -2.82
C GLY A 213 14.99 -4.32 -4.31
N HIS A 214 15.61 -5.38 -4.82
CA HIS A 214 15.60 -5.74 -6.25
C HIS A 214 14.32 -6.46 -6.65
N ASN A 215 13.81 -6.15 -7.83
CA ASN A 215 12.69 -6.87 -8.44
C ASN A 215 13.15 -8.27 -8.91
N LEU A 216 12.30 -9.27 -8.70
CA LEU A 216 12.61 -10.69 -8.86
C LEU A 216 11.62 -11.39 -9.80
N LEU A 217 12.12 -12.26 -10.66
CA LEU A 217 11.31 -13.16 -11.49
C LEU A 217 11.74 -14.61 -11.27
N PHE A 218 10.82 -15.44 -10.83
CA PHE A 218 10.97 -16.88 -10.75
C PHE A 218 10.54 -17.54 -12.07
N VAL A 219 11.41 -18.34 -12.66
CA VAL A 219 11.11 -19.12 -13.86
C VAL A 219 11.23 -20.60 -13.51
N GLY A 220 10.20 -21.42 -13.78
CA GLY A 220 10.27 -22.85 -13.47
C GLY A 220 8.98 -23.58 -13.80
N ALA A 221 9.03 -24.90 -13.81
CA ALA A 221 7.89 -25.76 -14.09
C ALA A 221 6.74 -25.54 -13.09
N PRO A 222 5.49 -25.87 -13.43
CA PRO A 222 4.38 -25.87 -12.48
C PRO A 222 4.68 -26.79 -11.28
N GLY A 223 4.37 -26.33 -10.05
CA GLY A 223 4.55 -27.12 -8.83
C GLY A 223 5.95 -27.05 -8.21
N THR A 224 6.91 -26.29 -8.77
CA THR A 224 8.28 -26.16 -8.21
C THR A 224 8.40 -25.29 -6.95
N GLY A 225 7.28 -24.72 -6.45
CA GLY A 225 7.27 -23.96 -5.19
C GLY A 225 7.45 -22.44 -5.34
N LYS A 226 7.39 -21.87 -6.57
CA LYS A 226 7.54 -20.43 -6.85
C LYS A 226 6.65 -19.54 -5.96
N THR A 227 5.37 -19.88 -5.88
CA THR A 227 4.38 -19.15 -5.05
C THR A 227 4.70 -19.26 -3.56
N MET A 228 5.22 -20.40 -3.11
CA MET A 228 5.64 -20.61 -1.71
C MET A 228 6.85 -19.75 -1.36
N LEU A 229 7.87 -19.72 -2.25
CA LEU A 229 9.02 -18.82 -2.12
C LEU A 229 8.58 -17.35 -2.07
N ALA A 230 7.70 -16.93 -2.96
CA ALA A 230 7.20 -15.56 -2.99
C ALA A 230 6.49 -15.16 -1.68
N LYS A 231 5.67 -16.05 -1.09
CA LYS A 231 5.00 -15.82 0.20
C LYS A 231 5.97 -15.69 1.37
N CYS A 232 7.20 -16.19 1.25
CA CYS A 232 8.23 -16.02 2.27
C CYS A 232 8.92 -14.64 2.19
N ILE A 233 8.76 -13.85 1.11
CA ILE A 233 9.41 -12.54 0.99
C ILE A 233 9.11 -11.62 2.18
N PRO A 234 7.83 -11.38 2.57
CA PRO A 234 7.53 -10.50 3.70
C PRO A 234 8.16 -10.96 5.02
N THR A 235 8.38 -12.27 5.19
CA THR A 235 8.93 -12.83 6.44
C THR A 235 10.42 -12.52 6.65
N ILE A 236 11.14 -12.21 5.56
CA ILE A 236 12.56 -11.86 5.57
C ILE A 236 12.83 -10.38 5.30
N MET A 237 11.80 -9.59 4.94
CA MET A 237 11.94 -8.14 4.80
C MET A 237 12.19 -7.48 6.16
N PRO A 238 12.88 -6.33 6.20
CA PRO A 238 13.01 -5.53 7.40
C PRO A 238 11.65 -5.12 7.96
N ASP A 239 11.55 -5.04 9.28
CA ASP A 239 10.35 -4.51 9.92
C ASP A 239 10.04 -3.10 9.43
N MET A 240 8.76 -2.74 9.42
CA MET A 240 8.35 -1.40 9.01
C MET A 240 8.70 -0.38 10.08
N THR A 241 9.19 0.78 9.66
CA THR A 241 9.26 1.96 10.52
C THR A 241 7.86 2.50 10.76
N PHE A 242 7.70 3.31 11.81
CA PHE A 242 6.40 3.96 12.06
C PHE A 242 5.91 4.80 10.88
N SER A 243 6.82 5.51 10.21
CA SER A 243 6.48 6.31 9.02
C SER A 243 5.96 5.44 7.86
N GLU A 244 6.65 4.31 7.57
CA GLU A 244 6.20 3.35 6.54
C GLU A 244 4.85 2.74 6.90
N ALA A 245 4.67 2.35 8.18
CA ALA A 245 3.42 1.78 8.67
C ALA A 245 2.26 2.77 8.55
N LEU A 246 2.50 4.03 8.91
CA LEU A 246 1.50 5.10 8.83
C LEU A 246 1.11 5.39 7.36
N GLU A 247 2.08 5.48 6.46
CA GLU A 247 1.84 5.72 5.03
C GLU A 247 1.06 4.57 4.39
N THR A 248 1.46 3.33 4.69
CA THR A 248 0.76 2.13 4.22
C THR A 248 -0.66 2.08 4.77
N THR A 249 -0.85 2.39 6.05
CA THR A 249 -2.17 2.40 6.68
C THR A 249 -3.10 3.46 6.08
N LYS A 250 -2.58 4.66 5.76
CA LYS A 250 -3.35 5.69 5.04
C LYS A 250 -3.93 5.16 3.72
N ILE A 251 -3.10 4.49 2.91
CA ILE A 251 -3.53 3.94 1.63
C ILE A 251 -4.63 2.89 1.84
N HIS A 252 -4.44 1.98 2.80
CA HIS A 252 -5.39 0.91 3.10
C HIS A 252 -6.69 1.45 3.73
N SER A 253 -6.62 2.51 4.54
CA SER A 253 -7.79 3.18 5.13
C SER A 253 -8.65 3.83 4.04
N VAL A 254 -8.03 4.56 3.09
CA VAL A 254 -8.75 5.17 1.94
C VAL A 254 -9.35 4.11 1.01
N ALA A 255 -8.64 3.00 0.78
CA ALA A 255 -9.14 1.89 -0.03
C ALA A 255 -10.33 1.15 0.63
N GLY A 256 -10.51 1.31 1.95
CA GLY A 256 -11.55 0.62 2.71
C GLY A 256 -11.23 -0.85 2.98
N VAL A 257 -9.95 -1.25 2.96
CA VAL A 257 -9.50 -2.64 3.22
C VAL A 257 -8.93 -2.81 4.62
N LEU A 258 -8.78 -1.74 5.39
CA LEU A 258 -8.34 -1.79 6.78
C LEU A 258 -9.47 -2.33 7.65
N LYS A 259 -9.23 -3.39 8.43
CA LYS A 259 -10.21 -3.96 9.36
C LYS A 259 -10.30 -3.14 10.65
N ASP A 260 -11.43 -3.22 11.33
CA ASP A 260 -11.67 -2.50 12.61
C ASP A 260 -10.66 -2.91 13.70
N SER A 261 -10.19 -4.16 13.65
CA SER A 261 -9.21 -4.72 14.58
C SER A 261 -7.78 -4.24 14.35
N ASP A 262 -7.45 -3.75 13.15
CA ASP A 262 -6.05 -3.65 12.74
C ASP A 262 -5.37 -2.37 13.26
N GLY A 263 -6.09 -1.26 13.40
CA GLY A 263 -5.55 0.02 13.86
C GLY A 263 -4.48 0.57 12.93
N ILE A 264 -3.27 0.04 12.98
CA ILE A 264 -2.15 0.33 12.07
C ILE A 264 -1.64 -0.98 11.45
N ILE A 265 -1.10 -0.89 10.23
CA ILE A 265 -0.51 -2.04 9.55
C ILE A 265 0.94 -2.16 9.99
N TYR A 266 1.25 -3.24 10.72
CA TYR A 266 2.60 -3.55 11.22
C TYR A 266 3.41 -4.39 10.24
N THR A 267 2.74 -5.16 9.36
CA THR A 267 3.39 -6.10 8.45
C THR A 267 3.45 -5.54 7.04
N ARG A 268 4.55 -5.83 6.34
CA ARG A 268 4.68 -5.44 4.95
C ARG A 268 3.59 -6.11 4.10
N PRO A 269 2.81 -5.34 3.33
CA PRO A 269 1.74 -5.90 2.51
C PRO A 269 2.28 -6.92 1.49
N PHE A 270 1.56 -8.03 1.33
CA PHE A 270 1.76 -8.97 0.24
C PHE A 270 0.49 -9.00 -0.61
N ARG A 271 0.56 -8.42 -1.80
CA ARG A 271 -0.57 -8.35 -2.73
C ARG A 271 -0.34 -9.30 -3.88
N SER A 272 -1.30 -10.18 -4.11
CA SER A 272 -1.26 -11.20 -5.16
C SER A 272 -2.57 -11.18 -5.95
N PRO A 273 -2.78 -10.18 -6.83
CA PRO A 273 -3.96 -10.13 -7.67
C PRO A 273 -3.97 -11.32 -8.64
N HIS A 274 -5.14 -11.83 -8.94
CA HIS A 274 -5.30 -12.89 -9.95
C HIS A 274 -4.96 -12.34 -11.35
N HIS A 275 -4.44 -13.16 -12.27
CA HIS A 275 -4.05 -12.74 -13.62
C HIS A 275 -5.21 -12.16 -14.47
N THR A 276 -6.46 -12.45 -14.10
CA THR A 276 -7.66 -11.85 -14.72
C THR A 276 -7.97 -10.44 -14.20
N ALA A 277 -7.19 -9.90 -13.25
CA ALA A 277 -7.40 -8.56 -12.74
C ALA A 277 -7.34 -7.53 -13.86
N THR A 278 -8.30 -6.60 -13.84
CA THR A 278 -8.34 -5.51 -14.84
C THR A 278 -7.24 -4.48 -14.55
N THR A 279 -6.85 -3.73 -15.58
CA THR A 279 -5.89 -2.62 -15.40
C THR A 279 -6.36 -1.65 -14.31
N VAL A 280 -7.67 -1.33 -14.24
CA VAL A 280 -8.22 -0.44 -13.19
C VAL A 280 -8.10 -1.05 -11.80
N SER A 281 -8.27 -2.37 -11.65
CA SER A 281 -8.05 -3.04 -10.36
C SER A 281 -6.59 -2.93 -9.92
N LEU A 282 -5.63 -3.00 -10.86
CA LEU A 282 -4.21 -2.87 -10.55
C LEU A 282 -3.82 -1.42 -10.24
N THR A 283 -4.20 -0.49 -11.11
CA THR A 283 -3.76 0.92 -11.03
C THR A 283 -4.60 1.77 -10.07
N GLY A 284 -5.79 1.32 -9.80
CA GLY A 284 -6.78 2.15 -9.12
C GLY A 284 -7.63 2.97 -10.09
N GLY A 285 -8.59 3.67 -9.56
CA GLY A 285 -9.55 4.46 -10.32
C GLY A 285 -10.99 4.07 -10.05
N GLY A 286 -11.84 4.07 -11.07
CA GLY A 286 -13.27 3.84 -10.93
C GLY A 286 -14.06 5.14 -10.82
N THR A 287 -15.35 5.05 -10.49
CA THR A 287 -16.25 6.21 -10.29
C THR A 287 -15.80 7.07 -9.10
N HIS A 288 -15.39 6.38 -8.02
CA HIS A 288 -14.65 6.96 -6.90
C HIS A 288 -13.20 6.57 -7.05
N VAL A 289 -12.31 7.55 -7.15
CA VAL A 289 -10.88 7.28 -7.38
C VAL A 289 -10.28 6.63 -6.13
N ARG A 290 -10.10 5.29 -6.19
CA ARG A 290 -9.52 4.50 -5.11
C ARG A 290 -8.15 3.96 -5.50
N PRO A 291 -7.23 3.77 -4.55
CA PRO A 291 -5.96 3.08 -4.80
C PRO A 291 -6.22 1.64 -5.26
N GLY A 292 -5.41 1.17 -6.22
CA GLY A 292 -5.44 -0.21 -6.72
C GLY A 292 -4.43 -1.11 -6.02
N GLU A 293 -4.30 -2.37 -6.50
CA GLU A 293 -3.39 -3.38 -5.93
C GLU A 293 -1.93 -2.93 -5.90
N ILE A 294 -1.51 -2.14 -6.88
CA ILE A 294 -0.16 -1.56 -6.96
C ILE A 294 0.10 -0.64 -5.74
N SER A 295 -0.83 0.25 -5.43
CA SER A 295 -0.71 1.15 -4.27
C SER A 295 -0.93 0.42 -2.95
N LEU A 296 -1.79 -0.62 -2.93
CA LEU A 296 -1.97 -1.48 -1.76
C LEU A 296 -0.74 -2.32 -1.43
N ALA A 297 0.18 -2.53 -2.40
CA ALA A 297 1.46 -3.19 -2.19
C ALA A 297 2.56 -2.24 -1.68
N HIS A 298 2.26 -0.95 -1.48
CA HIS A 298 3.23 0.05 -1.03
C HIS A 298 3.95 -0.38 0.25
N ASN A 299 5.27 -0.19 0.29
CA ASN A 299 6.19 -0.66 1.32
C ASN A 299 6.21 -2.19 1.53
N GLY A 300 5.72 -2.95 0.56
CA GLY A 300 5.61 -4.40 0.60
C GLY A 300 5.94 -5.07 -0.73
N VAL A 301 5.18 -6.08 -1.08
CA VAL A 301 5.42 -6.96 -2.25
C VAL A 301 4.18 -7.01 -3.13
N LEU A 302 4.37 -6.78 -4.41
CA LEU A 302 3.40 -7.11 -5.45
C LEU A 302 3.85 -8.40 -6.13
N PHE A 303 3.12 -9.49 -5.89
CA PHE A 303 3.38 -10.78 -6.50
C PHE A 303 2.44 -11.02 -7.67
N LEU A 304 3.01 -11.21 -8.87
CA LEU A 304 2.28 -11.55 -10.09
C LEU A 304 2.57 -12.99 -10.47
N ASP A 305 1.67 -13.89 -10.05
CA ASP A 305 1.75 -15.30 -10.43
C ASP A 305 1.33 -15.48 -11.89
N GLU A 306 1.98 -16.39 -12.60
CA GLU A 306 1.74 -16.62 -14.04
C GLU A 306 1.78 -15.31 -14.86
N MET A 307 2.80 -14.51 -14.62
CA MET A 307 2.93 -13.15 -15.17
C MET A 307 2.63 -13.03 -16.68
N PRO A 308 3.00 -13.98 -17.58
CA PRO A 308 2.63 -13.92 -18.99
C PRO A 308 1.13 -14.10 -19.28
N GLU A 309 0.31 -14.46 -18.30
CA GLU A 309 -1.15 -14.61 -18.49
C GLU A 309 -1.93 -13.32 -18.21
N TYR A 310 -1.28 -12.32 -17.64
CA TYR A 310 -1.87 -10.97 -17.50
C TYR A 310 -2.04 -10.29 -18.85
N SER A 311 -3.05 -9.41 -18.94
CA SER A 311 -3.21 -8.58 -20.13
C SER A 311 -1.99 -7.68 -20.35
N ARG A 312 -1.62 -7.44 -21.62
CA ARG A 312 -0.52 -6.56 -21.96
C ARG A 312 -0.68 -5.17 -21.34
N ALA A 313 -1.91 -4.63 -21.35
CA ALA A 313 -2.21 -3.34 -20.76
C ALA A 313 -1.94 -3.30 -19.25
N SER A 314 -2.28 -4.38 -18.53
CA SER A 314 -2.01 -4.52 -17.09
C SER A 314 -0.51 -4.58 -16.79
N LEU A 315 0.27 -5.30 -17.59
CA LEU A 315 1.74 -5.36 -17.43
C LEU A 315 2.43 -4.03 -17.76
N GLU A 316 2.00 -3.35 -18.84
CA GLU A 316 2.57 -2.04 -19.21
C GLU A 316 2.27 -0.96 -18.16
N ALA A 317 1.13 -1.07 -17.43
CA ALA A 317 0.78 -0.15 -16.36
C ALA A 317 1.74 -0.19 -15.16
N LEU A 318 2.52 -1.26 -15.00
CA LEU A 318 3.55 -1.38 -13.96
C LEU A 318 4.79 -0.52 -14.24
N ARG A 319 4.99 -0.05 -15.48
CA ARG A 319 6.23 0.62 -15.88
C ARG A 319 6.46 1.93 -15.11
N GLN A 320 5.41 2.74 -14.98
CA GLN A 320 5.50 4.01 -14.25
C GLN A 320 5.81 3.78 -12.76
N PRO A 321 5.01 2.99 -12.01
CA PRO A 321 5.29 2.81 -10.59
C PRO A 321 6.65 2.15 -10.29
N LEU A 322 7.16 1.30 -11.18
CA LEU A 322 8.51 0.72 -11.03
C LEU A 322 9.66 1.72 -11.31
N GLU A 323 9.39 2.84 -11.96
CA GLU A 323 10.36 3.92 -12.18
C GLU A 323 10.23 5.04 -11.15
N ASP A 324 8.98 5.50 -10.93
CA ASP A 324 8.69 6.73 -10.20
C ASP A 324 8.30 6.48 -8.73
N GLY A 325 8.07 5.22 -8.33
CA GLY A 325 7.57 4.86 -6.99
C GLY A 325 6.18 5.39 -6.68
N CYS A 326 5.44 5.83 -7.69
CA CYS A 326 4.08 6.33 -7.56
C CYS A 326 3.24 6.00 -8.81
N ILE A 327 1.92 6.05 -8.65
CA ILE A 327 0.98 5.89 -9.74
C ILE A 327 0.05 7.10 -9.84
N THR A 328 -0.07 7.66 -11.03
CA THR A 328 -0.94 8.80 -11.31
C THR A 328 -2.25 8.30 -11.91
N VAL A 329 -3.36 8.52 -11.22
CA VAL A 329 -4.71 8.23 -11.72
C VAL A 329 -5.35 9.52 -12.18
N THR A 330 -5.47 9.70 -13.51
CA THR A 330 -6.05 10.90 -14.14
C THR A 330 -7.52 10.67 -14.44
N ARG A 331 -8.36 11.65 -14.12
CA ARG A 331 -9.79 11.71 -14.40
C ARG A 331 -10.20 13.13 -14.83
N ALA A 332 -11.44 13.28 -15.29
CA ALA A 332 -11.96 14.57 -15.72
C ALA A 332 -11.89 15.67 -14.66
N MET A 333 -11.88 15.29 -13.39
CA MET A 333 -11.83 16.21 -12.24
C MET A 333 -10.43 16.42 -11.64
N GLY A 334 -9.36 15.88 -12.26
CA GLY A 334 -8.00 16.04 -11.79
C GLY A 334 -7.18 14.76 -11.80
N SER A 335 -5.92 14.88 -11.41
CA SER A 335 -4.98 13.77 -11.28
C SER A 335 -4.65 13.56 -9.80
N ILE A 336 -4.70 12.31 -9.36
CA ILE A 336 -4.36 11.91 -8.00
C ILE A 336 -3.15 11.00 -8.07
N ASN A 337 -2.13 11.31 -7.26
CA ASN A 337 -0.94 10.47 -7.11
C ASN A 337 -1.08 9.59 -5.87
N TYR A 338 -0.88 8.29 -6.05
CA TYR A 338 -0.78 7.33 -4.97
C TYR A 338 0.67 6.81 -4.87
N PRO A 339 1.25 6.75 -3.67
CA PRO A 339 2.51 6.07 -3.46
C PRO A 339 2.44 4.61 -3.89
N ALA A 340 3.50 4.12 -4.52
CA ALA A 340 3.59 2.77 -5.07
C ALA A 340 5.04 2.27 -5.06
N ASN A 341 5.72 2.44 -3.94
CA ASN A 341 7.05 1.88 -3.72
C ASN A 341 6.91 0.45 -3.20
N PHE A 342 7.13 -0.53 -4.06
CA PHE A 342 6.97 -1.95 -3.75
C PHE A 342 8.06 -2.78 -4.44
N MET A 343 8.34 -3.94 -3.90
CA MET A 343 9.15 -4.96 -4.56
C MET A 343 8.26 -5.79 -5.49
N LEU A 344 8.58 -5.79 -6.79
CA LEU A 344 7.90 -6.66 -7.74
C LEU A 344 8.51 -8.06 -7.66
N CYS A 345 7.67 -9.06 -7.41
CA CYS A 345 8.00 -10.46 -7.57
C CYS A 345 7.09 -11.07 -8.63
N GLY A 346 7.66 -11.60 -9.69
CA GLY A 346 6.92 -12.30 -10.74
C GLY A 346 7.19 -13.80 -10.69
N SER A 347 6.24 -14.59 -11.19
CA SER A 347 6.48 -15.98 -11.55
C SER A 347 6.08 -16.25 -12.99
N MET A 348 6.78 -17.14 -13.65
CA MET A 348 6.37 -17.65 -14.97
C MET A 348 6.82 -19.09 -15.18
N ASN A 349 6.16 -19.77 -16.10
CA ASN A 349 6.63 -21.04 -16.60
C ASN A 349 7.67 -20.84 -17.73
N PRO A 350 8.58 -21.77 -18.00
CA PRO A 350 9.59 -21.61 -19.06
C PRO A 350 8.98 -21.66 -20.49
N CYS A 351 7.78 -22.23 -20.63
CA CYS A 351 7.04 -22.32 -21.88
C CYS A 351 5.54 -22.55 -21.60
N PRO A 352 4.65 -22.53 -22.61
CA PRO A 352 3.20 -22.76 -22.41
C PRO A 352 2.84 -24.09 -21.75
N CYS A 353 3.56 -25.19 -22.05
CA CYS A 353 3.33 -26.49 -21.40
C CYS A 353 4.04 -26.65 -20.05
N GLY A 354 4.96 -25.72 -19.71
CA GLY A 354 5.71 -25.73 -18.45
C GLY A 354 6.95 -26.63 -18.41
N ASN A 355 7.21 -27.46 -19.45
CA ASN A 355 8.23 -28.52 -19.38
C ASN A 355 9.52 -28.19 -20.14
N TYR A 356 9.68 -27.00 -20.68
CA TYR A 356 10.92 -26.61 -21.36
C TYR A 356 12.09 -26.56 -20.36
N GLY A 357 13.15 -27.34 -20.62
CA GLY A 357 14.29 -27.48 -19.71
C GLY A 357 14.09 -28.50 -18.57
N SER A 358 12.90 -29.11 -18.42
CA SER A 358 12.68 -30.15 -17.40
C SER A 358 13.48 -31.42 -17.72
N SER A 359 14.07 -32.04 -16.70
CA SER A 359 14.76 -33.34 -16.80
C SER A 359 13.79 -34.53 -16.75
N GLU A 360 12.55 -34.32 -16.26
CA GLU A 360 11.58 -35.40 -16.04
C GLU A 360 10.51 -35.48 -17.14
N ARG A 361 10.20 -34.36 -17.79
CA ARG A 361 9.10 -34.28 -18.76
C ARG A 361 9.52 -33.62 -20.06
N VAL A 362 9.11 -34.23 -21.19
CA VAL A 362 9.41 -33.72 -22.51
C VAL A 362 8.53 -32.49 -22.83
N CYS A 363 9.17 -31.41 -23.26
CA CYS A 363 8.48 -30.23 -23.75
C CYS A 363 7.82 -30.50 -25.12
N THR A 364 6.54 -30.19 -25.25
CA THR A 364 5.78 -30.37 -26.50
C THR A 364 5.64 -29.08 -27.32
N CYS A 365 6.18 -27.98 -26.84
CA CYS A 365 6.07 -26.68 -27.49
C CYS A 365 7.08 -26.53 -28.63
N SER A 366 6.62 -25.97 -29.76
CA SER A 366 7.54 -25.56 -30.83
C SER A 366 8.35 -24.33 -30.42
N PRO A 367 9.56 -24.12 -31.01
CA PRO A 367 10.37 -22.92 -30.74
C PRO A 367 9.60 -21.61 -30.92
N ALA A 368 8.72 -21.54 -31.95
CA ALA A 368 7.88 -20.39 -32.20
C ALA A 368 6.84 -20.13 -31.07
N GLN A 369 6.27 -21.20 -30.50
CA GLN A 369 5.36 -21.08 -29.36
C GLN A 369 6.08 -20.58 -28.12
N ILE A 370 7.29 -21.06 -27.84
CA ILE A 370 8.12 -20.62 -26.71
C ILE A 370 8.47 -19.14 -26.87
N ALA A 371 8.96 -18.75 -28.06
CA ALA A 371 9.28 -17.35 -28.36
C ALA A 371 8.07 -16.42 -28.19
N LYS A 372 6.89 -16.82 -28.72
CA LYS A 372 5.64 -16.07 -28.56
C LYS A 372 5.20 -15.94 -27.11
N TYR A 373 5.41 -16.98 -26.30
CA TYR A 373 5.08 -16.98 -24.87
C TYR A 373 5.99 -16.02 -24.09
N LYS A 374 7.32 -16.11 -24.29
CA LYS A 374 8.29 -15.22 -23.66
C LYS A 374 8.06 -13.76 -24.09
N ALA A 375 7.69 -13.50 -25.33
CA ALA A 375 7.40 -12.17 -25.88
C ALA A 375 6.15 -11.50 -25.28
N LYS A 376 5.30 -12.22 -24.53
CA LYS A 376 4.21 -11.60 -23.75
C LYS A 376 4.74 -10.61 -22.70
N LEU A 377 5.92 -10.88 -22.14
CA LEU A 377 6.65 -9.94 -21.29
C LEU A 377 7.47 -9.01 -22.19
N SER A 378 7.15 -7.72 -22.17
CA SER A 378 7.88 -6.74 -22.98
C SER A 378 9.32 -6.57 -22.49
N GLY A 379 10.27 -6.33 -23.43
CA GLY A 379 11.66 -6.04 -23.07
C GLY A 379 11.78 -4.92 -22.02
N PRO A 380 11.09 -3.77 -22.19
CA PRO A 380 11.11 -2.71 -21.19
C PRO A 380 10.62 -3.10 -19.78
N LEU A 381 9.72 -4.08 -19.65
CA LEU A 381 9.30 -4.60 -18.36
C LEU A 381 10.35 -5.54 -17.76
N LEU A 382 10.89 -6.46 -18.57
CA LEU A 382 11.99 -7.34 -18.18
C LEU A 382 13.23 -6.54 -17.79
N ASP A 383 13.47 -5.42 -18.45
CA ASP A 383 14.53 -4.49 -18.06
C ASP A 383 14.34 -3.88 -16.67
N ARG A 384 13.18 -3.96 -16.04
CA ARG A 384 12.91 -3.49 -14.68
C ARG A 384 12.97 -4.58 -13.62
N ILE A 385 13.20 -5.82 -14.05
CA ILE A 385 13.43 -6.96 -13.18
C ILE A 385 14.95 -7.15 -13.07
N ASP A 386 15.49 -7.02 -11.86
CA ASP A 386 16.93 -7.05 -11.62
C ASP A 386 17.48 -8.48 -11.55
N ILE A 387 16.70 -9.38 -10.98
CA ILE A 387 17.07 -10.77 -10.69
C ILE A 387 16.05 -11.70 -11.37
N GLN A 388 16.57 -12.62 -12.18
CA GLN A 388 15.81 -13.72 -12.77
C GLN A 388 16.46 -15.03 -12.32
N VAL A 389 15.68 -15.93 -11.75
CA VAL A 389 16.21 -17.19 -11.22
C VAL A 389 15.35 -18.36 -11.63
N GLU A 390 16.01 -19.44 -12.04
CA GLU A 390 15.36 -20.71 -12.31
C GLU A 390 15.04 -21.43 -11.00
N VAL A 391 13.82 -21.96 -10.93
CA VAL A 391 13.31 -22.74 -9.78
C VAL A 391 13.12 -24.17 -10.25
N ASP A 392 14.09 -25.00 -9.91
CA ASP A 392 14.13 -26.40 -10.35
C ASP A 392 13.10 -27.28 -9.61
N GLU A 393 12.86 -28.46 -10.15
CA GLU A 393 12.07 -29.48 -9.49
C GLU A 393 12.83 -30.03 -8.27
N VAL A 394 12.17 -30.10 -7.11
CA VAL A 394 12.78 -30.61 -5.87
C VAL A 394 12.83 -32.13 -5.92
N LYS A 395 14.01 -32.69 -5.77
CA LYS A 395 14.18 -34.16 -5.76
C LYS A 395 13.57 -34.77 -4.49
N TYR A 396 13.03 -35.97 -4.59
CA TYR A 396 12.41 -36.66 -3.47
C TYR A 396 13.33 -36.76 -2.22
N ALA A 397 14.63 -36.96 -2.45
CA ALA A 397 15.63 -36.98 -1.37
C ALA A 397 15.68 -35.66 -0.58
N GLU A 398 15.55 -34.52 -1.26
CA GLU A 398 15.53 -33.20 -0.62
C GLU A 398 14.22 -32.93 0.15
N LEU A 399 13.09 -33.50 -0.32
CA LEU A 399 11.81 -33.41 0.36
C LEU A 399 11.83 -34.15 1.72
N THR A 400 12.54 -35.28 1.77
CA THR A 400 12.64 -36.14 2.96
C THR A 400 13.82 -35.76 3.87
N ASP A 401 14.65 -34.82 3.44
CA ASP A 401 15.75 -34.32 4.26
C ASP A 401 15.24 -33.55 5.47
N ASN A 402 15.53 -34.09 6.66
CA ASN A 402 15.19 -33.50 7.95
C ASN A 402 16.29 -32.58 8.49
N SER A 403 17.32 -32.24 7.69
CA SER A 403 18.30 -31.22 8.09
C SER A 403 17.56 -29.91 8.38
N LYS A 404 18.00 -29.23 9.46
CA LYS A 404 17.38 -27.94 9.86
C LYS A 404 17.61 -26.91 8.74
N ALA A 405 16.56 -26.64 7.96
CA ALA A 405 16.57 -25.54 7.02
C ALA A 405 16.64 -24.19 7.79
N GLU A 406 17.31 -23.20 7.22
CA GLU A 406 17.35 -21.85 7.80
C GLU A 406 15.96 -21.26 7.96
N THR A 407 15.71 -20.65 9.12
CA THR A 407 14.45 -19.95 9.40
C THR A 407 14.44 -18.57 8.74
N SER A 408 13.24 -18.07 8.47
CA SER A 408 13.07 -16.70 8.00
C SER A 408 13.69 -15.66 8.94
N GLU A 409 13.70 -15.91 10.26
CA GLU A 409 14.29 -15.02 11.25
C GLU A 409 15.82 -14.88 11.06
N THR A 410 16.52 -15.99 10.86
CA THR A 410 17.97 -15.99 10.62
C THR A 410 18.33 -15.21 9.33
N VAL A 411 17.55 -15.42 8.28
CA VAL A 411 17.76 -14.71 7.00
C VAL A 411 17.44 -13.21 7.17
N ARG A 412 16.37 -12.86 7.88
CA ARG A 412 16.00 -11.47 8.16
C ARG A 412 17.07 -10.72 8.94
N GLU A 413 17.77 -11.36 9.87
CA GLU A 413 18.90 -10.74 10.57
C GLU A 413 20.03 -10.33 9.61
N ARG A 414 20.36 -11.21 8.63
CA ARG A 414 21.37 -10.88 7.59
C ARG A 414 20.89 -9.75 6.68
N VAL A 415 19.62 -9.79 6.28
CA VAL A 415 18.99 -8.71 5.50
C VAL A 415 19.04 -7.39 6.25
N ASN A 416 18.67 -7.37 7.54
CA ASN A 416 18.70 -6.16 8.37
C ASN A 416 20.12 -5.57 8.48
N ARG A 417 21.14 -6.41 8.65
CA ARG A 417 22.55 -5.97 8.66
C ARG A 417 22.94 -5.32 7.33
N THR A 418 22.58 -5.95 6.21
CA THR A 418 22.85 -5.41 4.87
C THR A 418 22.12 -4.09 4.64
N ARG A 419 20.87 -3.96 5.06
CA ARG A 419 20.09 -2.73 4.98
C ARG A 419 20.66 -1.61 5.85
N GLN A 420 21.23 -1.95 7.00
CA GLN A 420 21.89 -0.96 7.85
C GLN A 420 23.12 -0.35 7.14
N ILE A 421 23.93 -1.17 6.47
CA ILE A 421 25.08 -0.69 5.65
C ILE A 421 24.59 0.27 4.56
N GLN A 422 23.49 -0.05 3.87
CA GLN A 422 22.91 0.81 2.84
C GLN A 422 22.39 2.12 3.43
N LYS A 423 21.68 2.06 4.56
CA LYS A 423 21.15 3.24 5.25
C LYS A 423 22.26 4.21 5.66
N GLU A 424 23.37 3.70 6.17
CA GLU A 424 24.55 4.51 6.52
C GLU A 424 25.20 5.13 5.28
N ARG A 425 25.30 4.35 4.19
CA ARG A 425 25.85 4.82 2.90
C ARG A 425 25.04 5.95 2.28
N PHE A 426 23.73 5.90 2.36
CA PHE A 426 22.81 6.78 1.64
C PHE A 426 22.19 7.88 2.50
N ILE A 427 22.75 8.13 3.69
CA ILE A 427 22.18 9.07 4.66
C ILE A 427 21.98 10.49 4.07
N ASP A 428 22.86 10.91 3.16
CA ASP A 428 22.83 12.23 2.52
C ASP A 428 22.22 12.20 1.10
N ASP A 429 21.91 11.02 0.55
CA ASP A 429 21.50 10.88 -0.85
C ASP A 429 19.97 10.70 -1.02
N GLY A 430 19.22 10.55 0.06
CA GLY A 430 17.75 10.46 0.04
C GLY A 430 17.20 9.18 -0.62
N ILE A 431 18.03 8.13 -0.80
CA ILE A 431 17.62 6.82 -1.27
C ILE A 431 17.77 5.78 -0.14
N LEU A 432 17.03 4.66 -0.25
CA LEU A 432 16.97 3.68 0.83
C LEU A 432 17.72 2.39 0.53
N THR A 433 17.83 2.02 -0.75
CA THR A 433 18.33 0.71 -1.14
C THR A 433 19.26 0.79 -2.36
N ASN A 434 20.04 -0.27 -2.58
CA ASN A 434 20.90 -0.34 -3.75
C ASN A 434 20.11 -0.35 -5.07
N SER A 435 18.87 -0.86 -5.08
CA SER A 435 18.01 -0.80 -6.28
C SER A 435 17.67 0.63 -6.71
N ASP A 436 17.64 1.57 -5.74
CA ASP A 436 17.29 2.97 -6.00
C ASP A 436 18.45 3.79 -6.59
N MET A 437 19.66 3.24 -6.62
CA MET A 437 20.83 3.93 -7.13
C MET A 437 20.65 4.39 -8.59
N GLY A 438 20.81 5.67 -8.86
CA GLY A 438 20.95 6.23 -10.21
C GLY A 438 22.40 6.23 -10.70
N ALA A 439 22.65 6.75 -11.91
CA ALA A 439 24.00 6.77 -12.51
C ALA A 439 25.04 7.45 -11.61
N LYS A 440 24.72 8.58 -11.00
CA LYS A 440 25.62 9.29 -10.08
C LYS A 440 25.99 8.46 -8.85
N HIS A 441 25.04 7.69 -8.31
CA HIS A 441 25.30 6.83 -7.16
C HIS A 441 26.19 5.63 -7.55
N LEU A 442 25.99 5.08 -8.77
CA LEU A 442 26.86 3.99 -9.27
C LEU A 442 28.32 4.45 -9.40
N GLU A 443 28.57 5.63 -9.92
CA GLU A 443 29.93 6.22 -10.02
C GLU A 443 30.54 6.45 -8.63
N LYS A 444 29.74 6.91 -7.66
CA LYS A 444 30.18 7.22 -6.30
C LYS A 444 30.49 5.97 -5.48
N TYR A 445 29.60 4.94 -5.53
CA TYR A 445 29.60 3.82 -4.59
C TYR A 445 29.96 2.46 -5.19
N CYS A 446 30.05 2.34 -6.52
CA CYS A 446 30.25 1.07 -7.22
C CYS A 446 31.49 1.12 -8.11
N LYS A 447 32.63 1.54 -7.54
CA LYS A 447 33.92 1.51 -8.27
C LYS A 447 34.33 0.07 -8.52
N LEU A 448 34.65 -0.25 -9.77
CA LEU A 448 35.04 -1.59 -10.21
C LEU A 448 36.52 -1.66 -10.45
N SER A 449 37.13 -2.79 -10.13
CA SER A 449 38.50 -3.13 -10.54
C SER A 449 38.56 -3.44 -12.03
N ASN A 450 39.77 -3.38 -12.63
CA ASN A 450 39.97 -3.74 -14.03
C ASN A 450 39.50 -5.17 -14.34
N GLU A 451 39.66 -6.10 -13.39
CA GLU A 451 39.19 -7.47 -13.49
C GLU A 451 37.66 -7.55 -13.55
N CYS A 452 36.99 -6.84 -12.67
CA CYS A 452 35.53 -6.76 -12.66
C CYS A 452 34.96 -6.15 -13.96
N GLU A 453 35.60 -5.10 -14.49
CA GLU A 453 35.23 -4.51 -15.78
C GLU A 453 35.45 -5.49 -16.95
N LEU A 454 36.51 -6.29 -16.95
CA LEU A 454 36.74 -7.30 -17.96
C LEU A 454 35.65 -8.39 -17.94
N ILE A 455 35.30 -8.89 -16.76
CA ILE A 455 34.21 -9.87 -16.59
C ILE A 455 32.89 -9.31 -17.11
N LEU A 456 32.56 -8.08 -16.72
CA LEU A 456 31.32 -7.39 -17.19
C LEU A 456 31.33 -7.19 -18.70
N LYS A 457 32.46 -6.81 -19.30
CA LYS A 457 32.60 -6.64 -20.74
C LYS A 457 32.33 -7.97 -21.46
N ASN A 458 32.98 -9.05 -21.03
CA ASN A 458 32.78 -10.37 -21.60
C ASN A 458 31.32 -10.83 -21.51
N ALA A 459 30.66 -10.62 -20.35
CA ALA A 459 29.26 -10.93 -20.19
C ALA A 459 28.35 -10.05 -21.07
N TYR A 460 28.69 -8.76 -21.22
CA TYR A 460 27.94 -7.83 -22.09
C TYR A 460 27.95 -8.29 -23.55
N GLU A 461 29.11 -8.70 -24.05
CA GLU A 461 29.29 -9.17 -25.42
C GLU A 461 28.65 -10.56 -25.65
N SER A 462 28.83 -11.50 -24.73
CA SER A 462 28.35 -12.89 -24.88
C SER A 462 26.86 -13.04 -24.67
N LEU A 463 26.24 -12.27 -23.76
CA LEU A 463 24.83 -12.31 -23.43
C LEU A 463 24.00 -11.20 -24.13
N HIS A 464 24.62 -10.42 -25.02
CA HIS A 464 23.97 -9.32 -25.73
C HIS A 464 23.18 -8.38 -24.80
N LEU A 465 23.79 -8.00 -23.66
CA LEU A 465 23.13 -7.22 -22.63
C LEU A 465 22.83 -5.78 -23.09
N SER A 466 21.74 -5.21 -22.62
CA SER A 466 21.45 -3.79 -22.81
C SER A 466 22.32 -2.91 -21.90
N PRO A 467 22.55 -1.63 -22.23
CA PRO A 467 23.25 -0.70 -21.32
C PRO A 467 22.59 -0.58 -19.94
N ARG A 468 21.27 -0.71 -19.86
CA ARG A 468 20.53 -0.74 -18.60
C ARG A 468 20.85 -1.98 -17.78
N ALA A 469 21.02 -3.14 -18.42
CA ALA A 469 21.36 -4.39 -17.76
C ALA A 469 22.71 -4.30 -17.02
N ARG A 470 23.73 -3.62 -17.62
CA ARG A 470 25.02 -3.37 -16.96
C ARG A 470 24.85 -2.68 -15.60
N GLY A 471 24.08 -1.59 -15.57
CA GLY A 471 23.84 -0.85 -14.33
C GLY A 471 23.17 -1.70 -13.25
N ARG A 472 22.25 -2.59 -13.64
CA ARG A 472 21.55 -3.50 -12.72
C ARG A 472 22.44 -4.58 -12.15
N ILE A 473 23.27 -5.21 -13.01
CA ILE A 473 24.27 -6.17 -12.55
C ILE A 473 25.16 -5.54 -11.48
N ILE A 474 25.60 -4.29 -11.69
CA ILE A 474 26.42 -3.58 -10.72
C ILE A 474 25.66 -3.31 -9.40
N LYS A 475 24.38 -2.94 -9.44
CA LYS A 475 23.56 -2.76 -8.25
C LYS A 475 23.40 -4.05 -7.45
N VAL A 476 23.12 -5.16 -8.14
CA VAL A 476 23.01 -6.50 -7.53
C VAL A 476 24.35 -6.92 -6.95
N ALA A 477 25.46 -6.75 -7.69
CA ALA A 477 26.82 -7.04 -7.21
C ALA A 477 27.18 -6.19 -5.96
N ARG A 478 26.76 -4.92 -5.91
CA ARG A 478 26.95 -4.10 -4.70
C ARG A 478 26.17 -4.67 -3.53
N THR A 479 24.96 -5.15 -3.76
CA THR A 479 24.15 -5.80 -2.71
C THR A 479 24.82 -7.07 -2.20
N ILE A 480 25.35 -7.90 -3.09
CA ILE A 480 26.06 -9.14 -2.72
C ILE A 480 27.32 -8.79 -1.90
N ALA A 481 28.07 -7.76 -2.31
CA ALA A 481 29.24 -7.26 -1.59
C ALA A 481 28.86 -6.73 -0.19
N ASP A 482 27.74 -6.02 -0.06
CA ASP A 482 27.22 -5.55 1.24
C ASP A 482 26.85 -6.73 2.16
N MET A 483 26.24 -7.78 1.60
CA MET A 483 25.93 -9.02 2.35
C MET A 483 27.20 -9.74 2.82
N ALA A 484 28.28 -9.65 2.04
CA ALA A 484 29.60 -10.18 2.41
C ALA A 484 30.39 -9.21 3.32
N VAL A 485 29.82 -8.06 3.69
CA VAL A 485 30.48 -6.98 4.46
C VAL A 485 31.78 -6.53 3.76
N SER A 486 31.82 -6.57 2.43
CA SER A 486 32.94 -6.16 1.60
C SER A 486 32.84 -4.69 1.21
N GLU A 487 33.87 -3.90 1.45
CA GLU A 487 33.93 -2.50 1.05
C GLU A 487 33.90 -2.35 -0.48
N ASN A 488 34.61 -3.22 -1.18
CA ASN A 488 34.73 -3.20 -2.63
C ASN A 488 33.94 -4.32 -3.29
N ILE A 489 33.52 -4.10 -4.55
CA ILE A 489 32.93 -5.14 -5.37
C ILE A 489 34.06 -6.01 -5.93
N CYS A 490 34.03 -7.30 -5.58
CA CYS A 490 34.98 -8.29 -6.04
C CYS A 490 34.49 -9.10 -7.25
N PRO A 491 35.37 -9.81 -8.00
CA PRO A 491 34.95 -10.61 -9.16
C PRO A 491 33.85 -11.63 -8.88
N GLU A 492 33.89 -12.31 -7.73
CA GLU A 492 32.85 -13.26 -7.32
C GLU A 492 31.47 -12.60 -7.19
N HIS A 493 31.40 -11.37 -6.71
CA HIS A 493 30.12 -10.63 -6.58
C HIS A 493 29.52 -10.32 -7.96
N ILE A 494 30.36 -9.98 -8.94
CA ILE A 494 29.94 -9.74 -10.32
C ILE A 494 29.48 -11.05 -10.98
N LEU A 495 30.21 -12.14 -10.80
CA LEU A 495 29.84 -13.44 -11.35
C LEU A 495 28.51 -13.95 -10.80
N GLU A 496 28.29 -13.84 -9.48
CA GLU A 496 26.99 -14.17 -8.87
C GLU A 496 25.87 -13.27 -9.45
N ALA A 497 26.10 -11.96 -9.57
CA ALA A 497 25.12 -11.04 -10.14
C ALA A 497 24.78 -11.33 -11.61
N ILE A 498 25.76 -11.76 -12.42
CA ILE A 498 25.54 -12.17 -13.81
C ILE A 498 24.72 -13.46 -13.88
N SER A 499 24.93 -14.41 -12.95
CA SER A 499 24.19 -15.68 -12.94
C SER A 499 22.68 -15.48 -12.75
N TYR A 500 22.25 -14.35 -12.22
CA TYR A 500 20.83 -13.96 -12.11
C TYR A 500 20.28 -13.27 -13.37
N ARG A 501 21.00 -13.31 -14.49
CA ARG A 501 20.59 -12.76 -15.79
C ARG A 501 20.56 -13.85 -16.85
N HIS A 502 19.57 -14.73 -16.78
CA HIS A 502 19.31 -15.67 -17.88
C HIS A 502 18.51 -14.98 -18.98
N SER A 503 18.98 -15.12 -20.20
CA SER A 503 18.39 -14.61 -21.45
C SER A 503 17.18 -15.44 -21.93
#